data_e50bd7fd4032fdee4de637e5b80e2ec6
#
_entry.id   e50bd7fd4032fdee4de637e5b80e2ec6
#
_cell.length_a   1.000
_cell.length_b   1.000
_cell.length_c   1.000
_cell.angle_alpha   90.00
_cell.angle_beta   90.00
_cell.angle_gamma   90.00
#
_symmetry.space_group_name_H-M   'P 1'
#
loop_
_entity.id
_entity.type
_entity.pdbx_description
1 polymer ?
#
loop_
_entity_poly.entity_id
_entity_poly.type
_entity_poly.pdbx_seq_one_letter_code
_entity_poly.pdbx_strand_id
1 'polypeptide(L)'
;DAQEGDAAVKVADAKINVNEEKPHPIDPAIKLAKEGRGRCAKDITDYTATLVRRERVNGELNDHEYIFAKVRNRNEAAEKDVPFSCYMYFLKPYAVKGRELVYTEGSNEGKFCVHEGGAKAVLPNLWLKPDGPLAMQGQRYPMTKFGIQNLIDQMIVRAEQDRKYDECKVTFRKGAQINGRKCTLIQIFHPERRPHFDFHVAQIFIDDELR
;
A
#
# COMPACT_ATOMS: atom_id res chain seq x y z
N ASP A 1 60.50 11.00 -49.50
CA ASP A 1 60.37 11.53 -48.15
C ASP A 1 58.88 11.74 -47.87
N ALA A 2 58.32 10.76 -47.15
CA ALA A 2 56.96 10.82 -46.69
C ALA A 2 56.98 11.23 -45.22
N GLN A 3 56.37 12.35 -44.89
CA GLN A 3 56.13 12.74 -43.51
C GLN A 3 54.79 12.19 -43.06
N GLU A 4 54.88 11.26 -42.07
CA GLU A 4 53.72 10.81 -41.25
C GLU A 4 53.31 11.95 -40.33
N GLY A 5 52.08 12.41 -40.50
CA GLY A 5 51.41 13.35 -39.59
C GLY A 5 50.68 12.60 -38.50
N ASP A 6 51.18 12.73 -37.30
CA ASP A 6 50.59 12.19 -36.06
C ASP A 6 49.30 12.97 -35.70
N ALA A 7 48.14 12.31 -35.81
CA ALA A 7 46.86 12.89 -35.44
C ALA A 7 46.59 12.63 -33.95
N ALA A 8 46.90 13.63 -33.10
CA ALA A 8 46.59 13.63 -31.71
C ALA A 8 45.06 13.65 -31.46
N VAL A 9 44.49 12.54 -31.03
CA VAL A 9 43.11 12.43 -30.56
C VAL A 9 42.98 13.17 -29.23
N LYS A 10 42.37 14.31 -29.21
CA LYS A 10 41.96 15.00 -27.99
C LYS A 10 40.70 14.30 -27.42
N VAL A 11 40.88 13.51 -26.37
CA VAL A 11 39.78 13.02 -25.52
C VAL A 11 39.29 14.23 -24.70
N ALA A 12 38.10 14.72 -25.00
CA ALA A 12 37.43 15.69 -24.14
C ALA A 12 37.02 15.00 -22.84
N ASP A 13 37.57 15.47 -21.73
CA ASP A 13 37.10 15.08 -20.36
C ASP A 13 35.66 15.55 -20.18
N ALA A 14 34.71 14.68 -20.52
CA ALA A 14 33.33 14.86 -20.14
C ALA A 14 33.26 14.58 -18.64
N LYS A 15 33.23 15.62 -17.83
CA LYS A 15 32.83 15.52 -16.42
C LYS A 15 31.39 15.01 -16.40
N ILE A 16 31.22 13.73 -16.14
CA ILE A 16 29.92 13.16 -15.78
C ILE A 16 29.58 13.76 -14.42
N ASN A 17 28.72 14.77 -14.41
CA ASN A 17 28.08 15.23 -13.18
C ASN A 17 27.12 14.12 -12.74
N VAL A 18 27.63 13.17 -11.98
CA VAL A 18 26.79 12.30 -11.16
C VAL A 18 26.26 13.20 -10.07
N ASN A 19 25.02 13.66 -10.23
CA ASN A 19 24.26 14.27 -9.15
C ASN A 19 24.10 13.18 -8.09
N GLU A 20 25.02 13.06 -7.15
CA GLU A 20 24.83 12.24 -5.95
C GLU A 20 23.69 12.90 -5.17
N GLU A 21 22.46 12.41 -5.38
CA GLU A 21 21.33 12.83 -4.57
C GLU A 21 21.67 12.60 -3.11
N LYS A 22 21.63 13.66 -2.31
CA LYS A 22 21.87 13.58 -0.86
C LYS A 22 20.93 12.52 -0.27
N PRO A 23 21.44 11.55 0.53
CA PRO A 23 20.59 10.51 1.09
C PRO A 23 19.49 11.12 1.96
N HIS A 24 18.25 10.76 1.65
CA HIS A 24 17.08 11.26 2.37
C HIS A 24 16.73 10.32 3.55
N PRO A 25 16.28 10.82 4.71
CA PRO A 25 15.94 9.98 5.88
C PRO A 25 14.93 8.85 5.58
N ILE A 26 14.07 9.00 4.58
CA ILE A 26 13.04 8.02 4.19
C ILE A 26 13.57 6.90 3.27
N ASP A 27 14.74 7.07 2.65
CA ASP A 27 15.29 6.10 1.65
C ASP A 27 15.39 4.67 2.19
N PRO A 28 15.83 4.42 3.44
CA PRO A 28 15.86 3.06 3.99
C PRO A 28 14.46 2.44 4.12
N ALA A 29 13.43 3.25 4.41
CA ALA A 29 12.05 2.76 4.49
C ALA A 29 11.50 2.41 3.10
N ILE A 30 11.78 3.23 2.09
CA ILE A 30 11.41 2.95 0.68
C ILE A 30 12.08 1.66 0.21
N LYS A 31 13.38 1.49 0.48
CA LYS A 31 14.12 0.27 0.11
C LYS A 31 13.47 -0.96 0.74
N LEU A 32 13.21 -0.93 2.04
CA LEU A 32 12.58 -2.04 2.75
C LEU A 32 11.18 -2.36 2.21
N ALA A 33 10.38 -1.34 1.89
CA ALA A 33 9.06 -1.51 1.29
C ALA A 33 9.16 -2.16 -0.11
N LYS A 34 10.08 -1.72 -0.96
CA LYS A 34 10.32 -2.32 -2.29
C LYS A 34 10.76 -3.78 -2.19
N GLU A 35 11.65 -4.11 -1.27
CA GLU A 35 12.07 -5.49 -1.00
C GLU A 35 10.89 -6.35 -0.51
N GLY A 36 10.09 -5.84 0.44
CA GLY A 36 8.88 -6.51 0.92
C GLY A 36 7.85 -6.71 -0.18
N ARG A 37 7.67 -5.71 -1.06
CA ARG A 37 6.80 -5.81 -2.23
C ARG A 37 7.23 -6.91 -3.19
N GLY A 38 8.54 -7.01 -3.45
CA GLY A 38 9.11 -8.07 -4.30
C GLY A 38 8.87 -9.46 -3.73
N ARG A 39 9.10 -9.65 -2.42
CA ARG A 39 8.79 -10.92 -1.75
C ARG A 39 7.30 -11.25 -1.78
N CYS A 40 6.45 -10.28 -1.47
CA CYS A 40 5.00 -10.47 -1.52
C CYS A 40 4.53 -10.92 -2.91
N ALA A 41 5.06 -10.32 -3.97
CA ALA A 41 4.72 -10.69 -5.33
C ALA A 41 5.17 -12.10 -5.71
N LYS A 42 6.33 -12.55 -5.18
CA LYS A 42 6.91 -13.85 -5.48
C LYS A 42 6.28 -14.98 -4.67
N ASP A 43 6.07 -14.74 -3.37
CA ASP A 43 5.83 -15.82 -2.41
C ASP A 43 4.36 -15.92 -1.97
N ILE A 44 3.53 -14.88 -2.24
CA ILE A 44 2.14 -14.83 -1.78
C ILE A 44 1.19 -14.69 -2.97
N THR A 45 0.60 -15.79 -3.38
CA THR A 45 -0.44 -15.80 -4.43
C THR A 45 -1.78 -15.36 -3.88
N ASP A 46 -2.20 -15.97 -2.79
CA ASP A 46 -3.44 -15.66 -2.09
C ASP A 46 -3.31 -15.91 -0.59
N TYR A 47 -4.20 -15.32 0.18
CA TYR A 47 -4.22 -15.49 1.64
C TYR A 47 -5.59 -15.19 2.22
N THR A 48 -5.80 -15.65 3.45
CA THR A 48 -6.92 -15.24 4.29
C THR A 48 -6.41 -14.50 5.51
N ALA A 49 -7.18 -13.50 5.96
CA ALA A 49 -6.84 -12.73 7.14
C ALA A 49 -8.09 -12.18 7.83
N THR A 50 -7.97 -11.87 9.11
CA THR A 50 -8.92 -11.01 9.79
C THR A 50 -8.31 -9.62 9.89
N LEU A 51 -8.90 -8.67 9.16
CA LEU A 51 -8.54 -7.26 9.26
C LEU A 51 -9.27 -6.64 10.45
N VAL A 52 -8.54 -5.95 11.29
CA VAL A 52 -9.10 -5.05 12.32
C VAL A 52 -8.71 -3.63 11.93
N ARG A 53 -9.71 -2.79 11.67
CA ARG A 53 -9.46 -1.39 11.30
C ARG A 53 -10.30 -0.43 12.13
N ARG A 54 -9.79 0.78 12.29
CA ARG A 54 -10.50 1.90 12.86
C ARG A 54 -10.06 3.17 12.15
N GLU A 55 -10.99 3.88 11.56
CA GLU A 55 -10.70 5.05 10.73
C GLU A 55 -11.40 6.29 11.25
N ARG A 56 -10.75 7.45 11.11
CA ARG A 56 -11.39 8.75 11.27
C ARG A 56 -11.75 9.30 9.89
N VAL A 57 -13.04 9.48 9.66
CA VAL A 57 -13.58 9.96 8.38
C VAL A 57 -14.40 11.23 8.65
N ASN A 58 -14.15 12.31 7.92
CA ASN A 58 -14.82 13.59 8.09
C ASN A 58 -14.86 14.12 9.54
N GLY A 59 -13.78 13.86 10.31
CA GLY A 59 -13.66 14.29 11.71
C GLY A 59 -14.23 13.30 12.72
N GLU A 60 -15.02 12.33 12.32
CA GLU A 60 -15.61 11.31 13.20
C GLU A 60 -14.76 10.04 13.22
N LEU A 61 -14.51 9.50 14.41
CA LEU A 61 -13.79 8.27 14.62
C LEU A 61 -14.78 7.10 14.64
N ASN A 62 -14.73 6.27 13.58
CA ASN A 62 -15.59 5.09 13.46
C ASN A 62 -15.30 4.06 14.55
N ASP A 63 -16.22 3.12 14.75
CA ASP A 63 -16.00 1.94 15.56
C ASP A 63 -14.96 1.00 14.93
N HIS A 64 -14.43 0.07 15.74
CA HIS A 64 -13.59 -0.98 15.21
C HIS A 64 -14.40 -1.91 14.30
N GLU A 65 -13.94 -2.07 13.08
CA GLU A 65 -14.45 -3.07 12.16
C GLU A 65 -13.56 -4.31 12.16
N TYR A 66 -14.21 -5.47 12.20
CA TYR A 66 -13.56 -6.77 12.09
C TYR A 66 -14.06 -7.43 10.82
N ILE A 67 -13.16 -7.70 9.90
CA ILE A 67 -13.50 -8.17 8.56
C ILE A 67 -12.67 -9.42 8.27
N PHE A 68 -13.33 -10.56 8.04
CA PHE A 68 -12.68 -11.72 7.46
C PHE A 68 -12.49 -11.47 5.96
N ALA A 69 -11.28 -11.63 5.47
CA ALA A 69 -10.95 -11.38 4.08
C ALA A 69 -10.27 -12.59 3.44
N LYS A 70 -10.60 -12.83 2.17
CA LYS A 70 -9.83 -13.67 1.24
C LYS A 70 -9.30 -12.77 0.16
N VAL A 71 -8.01 -12.83 -0.09
CA VAL A 71 -7.33 -11.95 -1.05
C VAL A 71 -6.50 -12.80 -2.00
N ARG A 72 -6.60 -12.52 -3.30
CA ARG A 72 -5.69 -13.00 -4.33
C ARG A 72 -4.92 -11.81 -4.87
N ASN A 73 -3.61 -11.88 -4.80
CA ASN A 73 -2.73 -10.85 -5.32
C ASN A 73 -2.74 -10.87 -6.85
N ARG A 74 -2.50 -9.70 -7.46
CA ARG A 74 -2.24 -9.62 -8.90
C ARG A 74 -0.92 -10.32 -9.20
N ASN A 75 -0.90 -11.11 -10.27
CA ASN A 75 0.30 -11.73 -10.79
C ASN A 75 0.36 -11.56 -12.31
N GLU A 76 1.10 -10.55 -12.75
CA GLU A 76 1.31 -10.24 -14.18
C GLU A 76 2.36 -11.14 -14.83
N ALA A 77 3.18 -11.83 -14.01
CA ALA A 77 4.23 -12.74 -14.49
C ALA A 77 3.72 -14.17 -14.69
N ALA A 78 2.45 -14.47 -14.36
CA ALA A 78 1.86 -15.76 -14.59
C ALA A 78 1.61 -15.98 -16.08
N GLU A 79 1.57 -17.24 -16.53
CA GLU A 79 1.24 -17.62 -17.91
C GLU A 79 -0.10 -17.03 -18.39
N LYS A 80 -1.05 -16.88 -17.46
CA LYS A 80 -2.27 -16.11 -17.64
C LYS A 80 -2.30 -15.00 -16.61
N ASP A 81 -2.57 -13.78 -17.04
CA ASP A 81 -2.74 -12.63 -16.16
C ASP A 81 -3.75 -12.94 -15.05
N VAL A 82 -3.31 -12.85 -13.80
CA VAL A 82 -4.14 -13.09 -12.61
C VAL A 82 -4.50 -11.74 -12.01
N PRO A 83 -5.76 -11.28 -12.15
CA PRO A 83 -6.19 -10.01 -11.62
C PRO A 83 -6.27 -10.04 -10.09
N PHE A 84 -6.11 -8.88 -9.46
CA PHE A 84 -6.43 -8.72 -8.04
C PHE A 84 -7.89 -9.07 -7.80
N SER A 85 -8.13 -9.85 -6.74
CA SER A 85 -9.49 -10.12 -6.28
C SER A 85 -9.57 -10.24 -4.77
N CYS A 86 -10.71 -9.86 -4.22
CA CYS A 86 -10.94 -10.02 -2.79
C CYS A 86 -12.41 -10.31 -2.48
N TYR A 87 -12.59 -11.07 -1.40
CA TYR A 87 -13.85 -11.28 -0.72
C TYR A 87 -13.72 -10.79 0.71
N MET A 88 -14.73 -10.12 1.21
CA MET A 88 -14.79 -9.61 2.58
C MET A 88 -16.10 -10.02 3.23
N TYR A 89 -16.03 -10.48 4.48
CA TYR A 89 -17.18 -10.76 5.33
C TYR A 89 -17.06 -9.96 6.63
N PHE A 90 -18.03 -9.10 6.90
CA PHE A 90 -18.00 -8.23 8.06
C PHE A 90 -18.50 -8.97 9.31
N LEU A 91 -17.62 -9.09 10.30
CA LEU A 91 -17.88 -9.75 11.59
C LEU A 91 -18.43 -8.78 12.62
N LYS A 92 -17.94 -7.53 12.62
CA LYS A 92 -18.31 -6.44 13.54
C LYS A 92 -18.11 -5.09 12.87
N PRO A 93 -18.79 -4.00 13.32
CA PRO A 93 -19.81 -3.96 14.37
C PRO A 93 -21.15 -4.57 13.92
N TYR A 94 -22.11 -4.63 14.84
CA TYR A 94 -23.44 -5.22 14.58
C TYR A 94 -24.16 -4.61 13.37
N ALA A 95 -24.00 -3.29 13.18
CA ALA A 95 -24.64 -2.55 12.09
C ALA A 95 -24.27 -3.04 10.67
N VAL A 96 -23.10 -3.65 10.51
CA VAL A 96 -22.61 -4.16 9.22
C VAL A 96 -22.34 -5.68 9.24
N LYS A 97 -22.63 -6.34 10.37
CA LYS A 97 -22.37 -7.78 10.52
C LYS A 97 -23.14 -8.57 9.47
N GLY A 98 -22.45 -9.50 8.82
CA GLY A 98 -23.02 -10.35 7.77
C GLY A 98 -23.00 -9.71 6.38
N ARG A 99 -22.52 -8.46 6.24
CA ARG A 99 -22.29 -7.87 4.93
C ARG A 99 -21.15 -8.61 4.23
N GLU A 100 -21.33 -8.86 2.94
CA GLU A 100 -20.35 -9.48 2.08
C GLU A 100 -19.99 -8.57 0.90
N LEU A 101 -18.71 -8.53 0.55
CA LEU A 101 -18.21 -7.82 -0.63
C LEU A 101 -17.39 -8.77 -1.49
N VAL A 102 -17.57 -8.69 -2.81
CA VAL A 102 -16.76 -9.44 -3.78
C VAL A 102 -16.29 -8.48 -4.87
N TYR A 103 -14.99 -8.47 -5.11
CA TYR A 103 -14.37 -7.68 -6.16
C TYR A 103 -13.37 -8.52 -6.95
N THR A 104 -13.38 -8.38 -8.26
CA THR A 104 -12.34 -8.87 -9.16
C THR A 104 -12.02 -7.77 -10.16
N GLU A 105 -10.75 -7.39 -10.19
CA GLU A 105 -10.26 -6.35 -11.09
C GLU A 105 -10.52 -6.72 -12.55
N GLY A 106 -10.94 -5.74 -13.35
CA GLY A 106 -11.27 -5.95 -14.76
C GLY A 106 -12.59 -6.70 -15.03
N SER A 107 -13.26 -7.21 -13.99
CA SER A 107 -14.54 -7.90 -14.12
C SER A 107 -15.72 -6.98 -13.79
N ASN A 108 -16.92 -7.35 -14.26
CA ASN A 108 -18.18 -6.68 -13.92
C ASN A 108 -18.16 -5.16 -14.15
N GLU A 109 -17.59 -4.71 -15.27
CA GLU A 109 -17.43 -3.28 -15.61
C GLU A 109 -16.65 -2.50 -14.53
N GLY A 110 -15.71 -3.16 -13.82
CA GLY A 110 -14.95 -2.57 -12.71
C GLY A 110 -15.74 -2.39 -11.41
N LYS A 111 -16.97 -2.92 -11.33
CA LYS A 111 -17.82 -2.84 -10.14
C LYS A 111 -17.55 -4.00 -9.19
N PHE A 112 -17.79 -3.77 -7.90
CA PHE A 112 -17.85 -4.83 -6.90
C PHE A 112 -19.30 -5.10 -6.48
N CYS A 113 -19.54 -6.34 -6.05
CA CYS A 113 -20.83 -6.78 -5.55
C CYS A 113 -20.88 -6.61 -4.04
N VAL A 114 -21.99 -6.09 -3.52
CA VAL A 114 -22.31 -6.01 -2.09
C VAL A 114 -23.58 -6.80 -1.83
N HIS A 115 -23.51 -7.71 -0.88
CA HIS A 115 -24.66 -8.31 -0.22
C HIS A 115 -24.74 -7.77 1.20
N GLU A 116 -25.85 -7.14 1.56
CA GLU A 116 -26.04 -6.59 2.90
C GLU A 116 -26.31 -7.68 3.92
N GLY A 117 -25.88 -7.44 5.18
CA GLY A 117 -26.12 -8.37 6.28
C GLY A 117 -27.27 -7.98 7.19
N GLY A 118 -27.56 -8.82 8.19
CA GLY A 118 -28.58 -8.58 9.20
C GLY A 118 -29.97 -8.41 8.63
N ALA A 119 -30.71 -7.42 9.11
CA ALA A 119 -32.07 -7.14 8.63
C ALA A 119 -32.14 -6.70 7.15
N LYS A 120 -31.01 -6.26 6.59
CA LYS A 120 -30.90 -5.84 5.18
C LYS A 120 -30.55 -7.00 4.23
N ALA A 121 -30.31 -8.21 4.73
CA ALA A 121 -29.95 -9.37 3.90
C ALA A 121 -31.04 -9.79 2.89
N VAL A 122 -32.27 -9.30 3.09
CA VAL A 122 -33.40 -9.52 2.15
C VAL A 122 -33.32 -8.60 0.92
N LEU A 123 -32.45 -7.60 0.93
CA LEU A 123 -32.27 -6.69 -0.20
C LEU A 123 -31.48 -7.37 -1.33
N PRO A 124 -31.74 -7.00 -2.60
CA PRO A 124 -30.96 -7.51 -3.72
C PRO A 124 -29.50 -7.06 -3.63
N ASN A 125 -28.61 -7.83 -4.25
CA ASN A 125 -27.21 -7.46 -4.36
C ASN A 125 -27.03 -6.13 -5.09
N LEU A 126 -26.12 -5.30 -4.59
CA LEU A 126 -25.77 -4.03 -5.19
C LEU A 126 -24.44 -4.12 -5.94
N TRP A 127 -24.38 -3.52 -7.11
CA TRP A 127 -23.15 -3.39 -7.89
C TRP A 127 -22.68 -1.95 -7.87
N LEU A 128 -21.53 -1.71 -7.23
CA LEU A 128 -21.03 -0.37 -6.96
C LEU A 128 -19.68 -0.14 -7.61
N LYS A 129 -19.43 1.07 -8.10
CA LYS A 129 -18.07 1.50 -8.48
C LYS A 129 -17.24 1.67 -7.21
N PRO A 130 -15.98 1.16 -7.15
CA PRO A 130 -15.15 1.24 -5.96
C PRO A 130 -14.89 2.65 -5.43
N ASP A 131 -14.81 3.63 -6.32
CA ASP A 131 -14.58 5.05 -6.05
C ASP A 131 -15.89 5.89 -6.05
N GLY A 132 -17.03 5.24 -6.24
CA GLY A 132 -18.33 5.90 -6.27
C GLY A 132 -18.77 6.43 -4.89
N PRO A 133 -19.61 7.47 -4.85
CA PRO A 133 -20.02 8.14 -3.61
C PRO A 133 -20.61 7.18 -2.56
N LEU A 134 -21.41 6.21 -2.99
CA LEU A 134 -22.04 5.24 -2.10
C LEU A 134 -21.00 4.24 -1.53
N ALA A 135 -20.04 3.81 -2.34
CA ALA A 135 -18.97 2.92 -1.91
C ALA A 135 -18.00 3.61 -0.95
N MET A 136 -17.77 4.90 -1.15
CA MET A 136 -16.84 5.70 -0.35
C MET A 136 -17.47 6.28 0.92
N GLN A 137 -18.78 6.07 1.12
CA GLN A 137 -19.44 6.54 2.34
C GLN A 137 -18.83 5.90 3.59
N GLY A 138 -18.22 6.71 4.47
CA GLY A 138 -17.55 6.24 5.69
C GLY A 138 -16.21 5.52 5.45
N GLN A 139 -15.65 5.61 4.24
CA GLN A 139 -14.37 5.00 3.86
C GLN A 139 -13.33 6.06 3.48
N ARG A 140 -12.06 5.83 3.83
CA ARG A 140 -10.94 6.68 3.38
C ARG A 140 -10.38 6.25 2.03
N TYR A 141 -10.40 4.95 1.75
CA TYR A 141 -9.80 4.36 0.56
C TYR A 141 -10.78 3.41 -0.14
N PRO A 142 -10.81 3.40 -1.46
CA PRO A 142 -11.62 2.44 -2.20
C PRO A 142 -11.08 1.02 -2.02
N MET A 143 -11.94 0.03 -2.16
CA MET A 143 -11.57 -1.38 -1.98
C MET A 143 -10.51 -1.88 -2.97
N THR A 144 -10.28 -1.20 -4.09
CA THR A 144 -9.18 -1.46 -5.02
C THR A 144 -7.80 -1.26 -4.39
N LYS A 145 -7.74 -0.57 -3.25
CA LYS A 145 -6.51 -0.37 -2.46
C LYS A 145 -6.34 -1.37 -1.32
N PHE A 146 -7.27 -2.30 -1.20
CA PHE A 146 -7.23 -3.34 -0.18
C PHE A 146 -6.17 -4.41 -0.49
N GLY A 147 -5.69 -5.09 0.57
CA GLY A 147 -4.70 -6.16 0.47
C GLY A 147 -3.25 -5.70 0.70
N ILE A 148 -2.41 -6.64 1.17
CA ILE A 148 -1.02 -6.34 1.59
C ILE A 148 -0.22 -5.78 0.42
N GLN A 149 -0.34 -6.38 -0.77
CA GLN A 149 0.39 -5.93 -1.97
C GLN A 149 0.02 -4.49 -2.33
N ASN A 150 -1.28 -4.18 -2.43
CA ASN A 150 -1.76 -2.84 -2.72
C ASN A 150 -1.40 -1.83 -1.62
N LEU A 151 -1.40 -2.25 -0.35
CA LEU A 151 -0.98 -1.41 0.78
C LEU A 151 0.50 -1.02 0.65
N ILE A 152 1.38 -1.99 0.36
CA ILE A 152 2.81 -1.73 0.18
C ILE A 152 3.02 -0.77 -1.00
N ASP A 153 2.32 -0.98 -2.13
CA ASP A 153 2.39 -0.09 -3.29
C ASP A 153 1.98 1.35 -2.93
N GLN A 154 0.90 1.53 -2.14
CA GLN A 154 0.50 2.86 -1.67
C GLN A 154 1.54 3.49 -0.74
N MET A 155 2.15 2.69 0.15
CA MET A 155 3.21 3.18 1.04
C MET A 155 4.44 3.64 0.26
N ILE A 156 4.85 2.90 -0.78
CA ILE A 156 5.97 3.27 -1.65
C ILE A 156 5.66 4.59 -2.36
N VAL A 157 4.50 4.69 -3.02
CA VAL A 157 4.10 5.91 -3.73
C VAL A 157 4.09 7.13 -2.79
N ARG A 158 3.56 6.96 -1.58
CA ARG A 158 3.52 8.03 -0.58
C ARG A 158 4.92 8.42 -0.11
N ALA A 159 5.76 7.46 0.22
CA ALA A 159 7.12 7.71 0.66
C ALA A 159 7.98 8.39 -0.41
N GLU A 160 7.80 8.03 -1.70
CA GLU A 160 8.45 8.69 -2.83
C GLU A 160 7.95 10.13 -3.04
N GLN A 161 6.70 10.43 -2.70
CA GLN A 161 6.21 11.80 -2.68
C GLN A 161 6.81 12.60 -1.51
N ASP A 162 6.82 12.02 -0.31
CA ASP A 162 7.38 12.67 0.89
C ASP A 162 8.89 12.92 0.73
N ARG A 163 9.61 12.04 -0.01
CA ARG A 163 11.03 12.20 -0.34
C ARG A 163 11.37 13.51 -1.08
N LYS A 164 10.39 14.12 -1.74
CA LYS A 164 10.60 15.40 -2.44
C LYS A 164 10.75 16.59 -1.48
N TYR A 165 10.46 16.38 -0.19
CA TYR A 165 10.47 17.40 0.85
C TYR A 165 11.41 16.97 1.98
N ASP A 166 12.34 17.80 2.37
CA ASP A 166 13.29 17.53 3.47
C ASP A 166 12.65 17.86 4.84
N GLU A 167 11.40 17.42 5.05
CA GLU A 167 10.58 17.77 6.19
C GLU A 167 10.14 16.56 7.04
N CYS A 168 10.72 15.37 6.83
CA CYS A 168 10.35 14.20 7.61
C CYS A 168 11.50 13.69 8.50
N LYS A 169 11.12 13.09 9.64
CA LYS A 169 12.04 12.34 10.52
C LYS A 169 11.64 10.87 10.47
N VAL A 170 12.60 9.99 10.25
CA VAL A 170 12.38 8.55 10.19
C VAL A 170 13.21 7.86 11.25
N THR A 171 12.57 7.00 12.04
CA THR A 171 13.24 6.20 13.07
C THR A 171 12.89 4.72 12.90
N PHE A 172 13.88 3.86 13.15
CA PHE A 172 13.74 2.42 13.16
C PHE A 172 13.99 1.90 14.58
N ARG A 173 13.06 1.12 15.11
CA ARG A 173 13.17 0.51 16.45
C ARG A 173 12.97 -1.00 16.33
N LYS A 174 14.00 -1.77 16.64
CA LYS A 174 13.92 -3.22 16.76
C LYS A 174 13.34 -3.62 18.12
N GLY A 175 12.76 -4.84 18.17
CA GLY A 175 12.25 -5.42 19.42
C GLY A 175 10.87 -4.90 19.85
N ALA A 176 10.17 -4.17 19.00
CA ALA A 176 8.74 -3.93 19.20
C ALA A 176 7.97 -5.26 19.17
N GLN A 177 6.81 -5.32 19.81
CA GLN A 177 6.00 -6.53 19.83
C GLN A 177 4.54 -6.21 19.50
N ILE A 178 3.95 -7.06 18.66
CA ILE A 178 2.50 -7.08 18.40
C ILE A 178 2.03 -8.53 18.57
N ASN A 179 1.06 -8.75 19.48
CA ASN A 179 0.51 -10.07 19.76
C ASN A 179 1.60 -11.15 20.05
N GLY A 180 2.65 -10.78 20.77
CA GLY A 180 3.76 -11.67 21.11
C GLY A 180 4.79 -11.88 20.00
N ARG A 181 4.58 -11.35 18.79
CA ARG A 181 5.53 -11.43 17.68
C ARG A 181 6.50 -10.26 17.70
N LYS A 182 7.77 -10.55 17.48
CA LYS A 182 8.82 -9.52 17.38
C LYS A 182 8.68 -8.76 16.07
N CYS A 183 8.75 -7.43 16.15
CA CYS A 183 8.61 -6.54 15.01
C CYS A 183 9.68 -5.47 14.99
N THR A 184 10.02 -5.01 13.81
CA THR A 184 10.71 -3.73 13.60
C THR A 184 9.67 -2.65 13.39
N LEU A 185 9.67 -1.62 14.25
CA LEU A 185 8.84 -0.42 14.10
C LEU A 185 9.59 0.60 13.23
N ILE A 186 8.94 1.05 12.18
CA ILE A 186 9.32 2.22 11.39
C ILE A 186 8.36 3.33 11.75
N GLN A 187 8.88 4.45 12.23
CA GLN A 187 8.09 5.65 12.49
C GLN A 187 8.54 6.76 11.56
N ILE A 188 7.59 7.30 10.80
CA ILE A 188 7.76 8.49 9.96
C ILE A 188 6.99 9.62 10.64
N PHE A 189 7.64 10.73 10.87
CA PHE A 189 7.11 11.89 11.57
C PHE A 189 7.31 13.15 10.73
N HIS A 190 6.21 13.86 10.43
CA HIS A 190 6.21 15.17 9.78
C HIS A 190 5.98 16.22 10.88
N PRO A 191 7.00 17.01 11.30
CA PRO A 191 6.87 17.98 12.38
C PRO A 191 5.81 19.05 12.08
N GLU A 192 5.79 19.52 10.85
CA GLU A 192 4.88 20.54 10.38
C GLU A 192 3.70 19.95 9.61
N ARG A 193 2.50 20.45 9.87
CA ARG A 193 1.32 20.09 9.10
C ARG A 193 1.35 20.81 7.76
N ARG A 194 1.49 20.06 6.67
CA ARG A 194 1.49 20.57 5.31
C ARG A 194 0.38 19.92 4.48
N PRO A 195 -0.20 20.64 3.50
CA PRO A 195 -1.26 20.08 2.64
C PRO A 195 -0.81 18.87 1.80
N HIS A 196 0.49 18.74 1.53
CA HIS A 196 1.05 17.65 0.74
C HIS A 196 1.35 16.38 1.56
N PHE A 197 1.26 16.43 2.89
CA PHE A 197 1.41 15.26 3.75
C PHE A 197 0.05 14.69 4.16
N ASP A 198 -0.16 13.39 3.98
CA ASP A 198 -1.40 12.71 4.34
C ASP A 198 -1.52 12.43 5.84
N PHE A 199 -0.41 12.44 6.56
CA PHE A 199 -0.35 12.11 7.98
C PHE A 199 0.71 12.95 8.70
N HIS A 200 0.55 13.08 10.00
CA HIS A 200 1.53 13.68 10.91
C HIS A 200 2.51 12.61 11.43
N VAL A 201 2.00 11.45 11.80
CA VAL A 201 2.77 10.29 12.25
C VAL A 201 2.28 9.06 11.55
N ALA A 202 3.20 8.28 10.96
CA ALA A 202 2.96 6.92 10.55
C ALA A 202 3.81 5.96 11.37
N GLN A 203 3.20 4.87 11.86
CA GLN A 203 3.89 3.80 12.56
C GLN A 203 3.60 2.48 11.84
N ILE A 204 4.64 1.85 11.34
CA ILE A 204 4.57 0.62 10.56
C ILE A 204 5.35 -0.44 11.32
N PHE A 205 4.67 -1.52 11.67
CA PHE A 205 5.27 -2.66 12.34
C PHE A 205 5.47 -3.78 11.32
N ILE A 206 6.71 -4.18 11.13
CA ILE A 206 7.09 -5.27 10.22
C ILE A 206 7.51 -6.45 11.07
N ASP A 207 6.84 -7.57 10.88
CA ASP A 207 7.17 -8.84 11.54
C ASP A 207 8.58 -9.28 11.15
N ASP A 208 9.44 -9.56 12.14
CA ASP A 208 10.86 -9.85 11.91
C ASP A 208 11.10 -11.25 11.31
N GLU A 209 10.12 -12.16 11.43
CA GLU A 209 10.19 -13.54 10.92
C GLU A 209 9.55 -13.68 9.53
N LEU A 210 8.40 -12.98 9.31
CA LEU A 210 7.60 -13.12 8.09
C LEU A 210 7.88 -12.06 7.02
N ARG A 211 8.95 -11.30 7.16
CA ARG A 211 9.35 -10.19 6.25
C ARG A 211 9.09 -10.45 4.79
#